data_7b8d7a28480e4acb2ec65ae872e23663
#
_entry.id   7b8d7a28480e4acb2ec65ae872e23663
#
_cell.length_a   1.000
_cell.length_b   1.000
_cell.length_c   1.000
_cell.angle_alpha   90.00
_cell.angle_beta   90.00
_cell.angle_gamma   90.00
#
_symmetry.space_group_name_H-M   'P 1'
#
loop_
_entity.id
_entity.type
_entity.pdbx_description
1 polymer ?
#
loop_
_entity_poly.entity_id
_entity_poly.type
_entity_poly.pdbx_seq_one_letter_code
_entity_poly.pdbx_strand_id
1 'polypeptide(L)'
;MTTRFWPLDRGCIVTSPFGPRSGGFHTGIDFGWPGGSAGRAVYAVQAGTVIKAGAAQGYGGPDPAGWLVIDSDDGQGSGCFEYGHIVREVPIGAKVAAGQRIAHVNPNSSTNGGVAPHCHVSFWPRAHGGPEGKQDWKDKLVDARFPGEPAPGPGPAPSGPVFGIDVSNHQGNFNFAGAAAEGYRFATHKVTQGVDYRDPYWPRARDEMRRHFPGRFGGYVFCEVGTDPQREADVMMATLGDPSIPVQIDYEDPSRNGSGADLAARVQAYRDRGARLLPVYLPRWYWDGRMGRPDLSFLRDIGLWNSNYVNGTGYGSALYNPNSAGWQGFGGADVRILQFTEQAQVAGQRIDANAVKDTATLERIFNTGGTFMALNDAEQRELLDGIRWLRDQFGPNKWGPESSMGKNAKGEELTVRDGLAAMKRTVEGGGSK
;
A
#
# COMPACT_ATOMS: atom_id res chain seq x y z
N MET A 1 -10.32 0.36 -0.81
CA MET A 1 -11.44 1.22 -1.29
C MET A 1 -10.96 1.98 -2.51
N THR A 2 -11.79 2.15 -3.53
CA THR A 2 -11.43 2.95 -4.72
C THR A 2 -11.34 4.42 -4.32
N THR A 3 -10.18 5.06 -4.54
CA THR A 3 -10.02 6.49 -4.27
C THR A 3 -10.86 7.29 -5.27
N ARG A 4 -11.76 8.14 -4.76
CA ARG A 4 -12.61 9.02 -5.57
C ARG A 4 -12.38 10.48 -5.26
N PHE A 5 -12.64 11.31 -6.26
CA PHE A 5 -12.54 12.76 -6.18
C PHE A 5 -13.83 13.42 -6.64
N TRP A 6 -14.10 14.60 -6.12
CA TRP A 6 -15.12 15.48 -6.68
C TRP A 6 -14.71 15.88 -8.10
N PRO A 7 -15.67 15.99 -9.03
CA PRO A 7 -15.35 16.33 -10.43
C PRO A 7 -14.93 17.79 -10.64
N LEU A 8 -15.15 18.66 -9.66
CA LEU A 8 -14.73 20.07 -9.66
C LEU A 8 -13.98 20.40 -8.37
N ASP A 9 -13.32 21.57 -8.33
CA ASP A 9 -12.56 22.05 -7.16
C ASP A 9 -13.42 22.22 -5.90
N ARG A 10 -12.78 22.32 -4.73
CA ARG A 10 -13.43 22.58 -3.45
C ARG A 10 -14.25 23.86 -3.48
N GLY A 11 -15.51 23.76 -3.07
CA GLY A 11 -16.51 24.80 -3.11
C GLY A 11 -17.54 24.63 -4.21
N CYS A 12 -17.39 23.59 -5.07
CA CYS A 12 -18.47 23.21 -5.97
C CYS A 12 -19.64 22.60 -5.19
N ILE A 13 -20.83 22.68 -5.76
CA ILE A 13 -22.07 22.15 -5.22
C ILE A 13 -22.75 21.21 -6.22
N VAL A 14 -23.60 20.31 -5.72
CA VAL A 14 -24.55 19.60 -6.56
C VAL A 14 -25.67 20.58 -6.92
N THR A 15 -25.79 20.88 -8.21
CA THR A 15 -26.83 21.79 -8.73
C THR A 15 -28.08 21.06 -9.15
N SER A 16 -27.99 19.78 -9.53
CA SER A 16 -29.13 18.92 -9.83
C SER A 16 -28.78 17.46 -9.50
N PRO A 17 -29.52 16.79 -8.60
CA PRO A 17 -29.27 15.40 -8.24
C PRO A 17 -29.79 14.44 -9.32
N PHE A 18 -29.34 13.18 -9.24
CA PHE A 18 -29.92 12.06 -9.98
C PHE A 18 -31.38 11.84 -9.55
N GLY A 19 -32.27 11.56 -10.51
CA GLY A 19 -33.65 11.19 -10.22
C GLY A 19 -34.71 11.97 -11.00
N PRO A 20 -35.97 11.85 -10.61
CA PRO A 20 -37.08 12.52 -11.29
C PRO A 20 -37.00 14.04 -11.11
N ARG A 21 -37.27 14.77 -12.19
CA ARG A 21 -37.35 16.24 -12.19
C ARG A 21 -38.44 16.72 -13.16
N SER A 22 -38.81 18.00 -13.09
CA SER A 22 -39.72 18.60 -14.04
C SER A 22 -39.17 18.44 -15.48
N GLY A 23 -39.97 17.79 -16.36
CA GLY A 23 -39.58 17.51 -17.73
C GLY A 23 -38.86 16.19 -17.98
N GLY A 24 -38.79 15.27 -17.00
CA GLY A 24 -38.22 13.94 -17.20
C GLY A 24 -37.43 13.37 -16.06
N PHE A 25 -36.49 12.50 -16.38
CA PHE A 25 -35.61 11.85 -15.42
C PHE A 25 -34.14 12.26 -15.66
N HIS A 26 -33.47 12.73 -14.62
CA HIS A 26 -32.04 13.09 -14.66
C HIS A 26 -31.18 11.85 -14.39
N THR A 27 -30.40 11.43 -15.37
CA THR A 27 -29.62 10.19 -15.32
C THR A 27 -28.20 10.36 -14.82
N GLY A 28 -27.88 11.49 -14.20
CA GLY A 28 -26.58 11.78 -13.59
C GLY A 28 -26.70 12.79 -12.45
N ILE A 29 -25.58 13.34 -12.04
CA ILE A 29 -25.50 14.42 -11.06
C ILE A 29 -24.83 15.62 -11.74
N ASP A 30 -25.46 16.80 -11.64
CA ASP A 30 -24.88 18.05 -12.13
C ASP A 30 -24.12 18.76 -11.02
N PHE A 31 -22.91 19.19 -11.35
CA PHE A 31 -22.01 19.94 -10.49
C PHE A 31 -21.80 21.33 -11.04
N GLY A 32 -21.88 22.30 -10.16
CA GLY A 32 -21.65 23.67 -10.48
C GLY A 32 -20.90 24.42 -9.37
N TRP A 33 -20.56 25.67 -9.69
CA TRP A 33 -19.88 26.55 -8.77
C TRP A 33 -20.75 27.77 -8.49
N PRO A 34 -20.95 28.14 -7.22
CA PRO A 34 -21.62 29.41 -6.90
C PRO A 34 -20.90 30.59 -7.59
N GLY A 35 -21.64 31.38 -8.37
CA GLY A 35 -21.06 32.49 -9.15
C GLY A 35 -20.55 32.14 -10.56
N GLY A 36 -20.70 30.86 -11.01
CA GLY A 36 -20.44 30.46 -12.39
C GLY A 36 -19.40 29.35 -12.55
N SER A 37 -19.70 28.43 -13.45
CA SER A 37 -18.89 27.22 -13.68
C SER A 37 -18.06 27.28 -14.97
N ALA A 38 -18.29 28.28 -15.83
CA ALA A 38 -17.66 28.38 -17.13
C ALA A 38 -16.13 28.32 -17.08
N GLY A 39 -15.51 27.42 -17.86
CA GLY A 39 -14.06 27.24 -17.94
C GLY A 39 -13.38 26.62 -16.74
N ARG A 40 -14.11 26.23 -15.70
CA ARG A 40 -13.53 25.56 -14.52
C ARG A 40 -13.04 24.18 -14.87
N ALA A 41 -11.90 23.79 -14.27
CA ALA A 41 -11.30 22.48 -14.48
C ALA A 41 -12.23 21.36 -14.04
N VAL A 42 -12.24 20.27 -14.82
CA VAL A 42 -12.97 19.04 -14.55
C VAL A 42 -11.96 17.92 -14.31
N TYR A 43 -12.20 17.12 -13.29
CA TYR A 43 -11.29 16.09 -12.80
C TYR A 43 -11.92 14.71 -12.83
N ALA A 44 -11.09 13.68 -13.05
CA ALA A 44 -11.52 12.31 -13.05
C ALA A 44 -11.98 11.89 -11.63
N VAL A 45 -13.23 11.46 -11.51
CA VAL A 45 -13.80 10.97 -10.23
C VAL A 45 -13.03 9.73 -9.74
N GLN A 46 -12.59 8.88 -10.65
CA GLN A 46 -11.75 7.70 -10.35
C GLN A 46 -10.70 7.49 -11.44
N ALA A 47 -9.68 6.67 -11.13
CA ALA A 47 -8.68 6.25 -12.11
C ALA A 47 -9.31 5.33 -13.16
N GLY A 48 -8.78 5.37 -14.39
CA GLY A 48 -9.27 4.51 -15.46
C GLY A 48 -8.71 4.87 -16.83
N THR A 49 -9.32 4.30 -17.86
CA THR A 49 -8.99 4.57 -19.26
C THR A 49 -10.11 5.34 -19.94
N VAL A 50 -9.78 6.38 -20.69
CA VAL A 50 -10.76 7.11 -21.51
C VAL A 50 -11.16 6.21 -22.69
N ILE A 51 -12.37 5.64 -22.64
CA ILE A 51 -12.85 4.67 -23.63
C ILE A 51 -13.68 5.31 -24.76
N LYS A 52 -14.28 6.47 -24.50
CA LYS A 52 -15.11 7.22 -25.47
C LYS A 52 -14.99 8.72 -25.21
N ALA A 53 -15.09 9.50 -26.27
CA ALA A 53 -15.19 10.97 -26.18
C ALA A 53 -15.68 11.55 -27.52
N GLY A 54 -16.09 12.80 -27.50
CA GLY A 54 -16.45 13.57 -28.69
C GLY A 54 -17.76 14.36 -28.56
N ALA A 55 -18.40 14.66 -29.69
CA ALA A 55 -19.72 15.25 -29.70
C ALA A 55 -20.78 14.22 -29.29
N ALA A 56 -21.78 14.64 -28.49
CA ALA A 56 -22.90 13.81 -28.13
C ALA A 56 -24.18 14.61 -28.00
N GLN A 57 -25.30 14.00 -28.42
CA GLN A 57 -26.60 14.62 -28.28
C GLN A 57 -26.89 14.97 -26.83
N GLY A 58 -27.29 16.19 -26.58
CA GLY A 58 -27.54 16.72 -25.23
C GLY A 58 -26.31 17.30 -24.55
N TYR A 59 -25.08 16.84 -24.87
CA TYR A 59 -23.85 17.33 -24.24
C TYR A 59 -23.07 18.35 -25.08
N GLY A 60 -23.39 18.46 -26.37
CA GLY A 60 -22.79 19.43 -27.27
C GLY A 60 -21.76 18.85 -28.22
N GLY A 61 -20.97 19.72 -28.83
CA GLY A 61 -19.98 19.43 -29.87
C GLY A 61 -19.71 20.65 -30.74
N PRO A 62 -18.84 20.57 -31.75
CA PRO A 62 -18.04 19.38 -32.14
C PRO A 62 -16.89 19.09 -31.18
N ASP A 63 -16.24 17.89 -31.31
CA ASP A 63 -15.03 17.54 -30.57
C ASP A 63 -13.98 18.65 -30.67
N PRO A 64 -13.30 19.06 -29.57
CA PRO A 64 -13.24 18.44 -28.22
C PRO A 64 -14.38 18.82 -27.27
N ALA A 65 -15.39 19.61 -27.70
CA ALA A 65 -16.58 19.88 -26.90
C ALA A 65 -17.55 18.68 -26.93
N GLY A 66 -18.28 18.48 -25.83
CA GLY A 66 -19.28 17.45 -25.66
C GLY A 66 -19.07 16.59 -24.41
N TRP A 67 -18.52 15.40 -24.57
CA TRP A 67 -18.43 14.42 -23.50
C TRP A 67 -17.19 13.56 -23.54
N LEU A 68 -16.92 12.82 -22.44
CA LEU A 68 -15.99 11.70 -22.38
C LEU A 68 -16.46 10.66 -21.37
N VAL A 69 -15.97 9.41 -21.51
CA VAL A 69 -16.23 8.28 -20.62
C VAL A 69 -14.92 7.70 -20.15
N ILE A 70 -14.78 7.53 -18.83
CA ILE A 70 -13.67 6.85 -18.20
C ILE A 70 -14.18 5.52 -17.66
N ASP A 71 -13.58 4.42 -18.10
CA ASP A 71 -13.79 3.07 -17.57
C ASP A 71 -12.71 2.76 -16.54
N SER A 72 -13.11 2.24 -15.39
CA SER A 72 -12.18 1.89 -14.31
C SER A 72 -11.21 0.80 -14.75
N ASP A 73 -9.94 0.98 -14.41
CA ASP A 73 -8.89 -0.04 -14.66
C ASP A 73 -8.88 -1.15 -13.60
N ASP A 74 -9.69 -1.05 -12.54
CA ASP A 74 -9.76 -2.12 -11.57
C ASP A 74 -10.52 -3.33 -12.13
N GLY A 75 -9.91 -4.50 -12.05
CA GLY A 75 -10.50 -5.76 -12.52
C GLY A 75 -11.78 -6.19 -11.78
N GLN A 76 -12.28 -5.36 -10.86
CA GLN A 76 -13.50 -5.58 -10.08
C GLN A 76 -14.72 -4.85 -10.64
N GLY A 77 -14.55 -4.13 -11.77
CA GLY A 77 -15.66 -3.45 -12.43
C GLY A 77 -16.30 -2.35 -11.58
N SER A 78 -15.47 -1.45 -11.01
CA SER A 78 -15.97 -0.26 -10.29
C SER A 78 -16.70 0.73 -11.20
N GLY A 79 -16.89 0.36 -12.45
CA GLY A 79 -17.80 0.98 -13.38
C GLY A 79 -17.22 2.14 -14.19
N CYS A 80 -18.10 2.77 -14.96
CA CYS A 80 -17.75 3.86 -15.85
C CYS A 80 -18.34 5.18 -15.35
N PHE A 81 -17.55 6.28 -15.47
CA PHE A 81 -18.03 7.64 -15.29
C PHE A 81 -18.04 8.38 -16.61
N GLU A 82 -19.19 8.96 -16.94
CA GLU A 82 -19.42 9.81 -18.10
C GLU A 82 -19.48 11.27 -17.66
N TYR A 83 -18.79 12.14 -18.38
CA TYR A 83 -18.71 13.58 -18.12
C TYR A 83 -19.29 14.32 -19.32
N GLY A 84 -20.28 15.16 -19.11
CA GLY A 84 -20.96 15.93 -20.15
C GLY A 84 -20.83 17.44 -19.96
N HIS A 85 -21.12 18.20 -21.01
CA HIS A 85 -21.06 19.66 -21.10
C HIS A 85 -19.65 20.22 -20.86
N ILE A 86 -18.63 19.49 -21.36
CA ILE A 86 -17.21 19.77 -21.16
C ILE A 86 -16.48 20.05 -22.46
N VAL A 87 -15.27 20.59 -22.36
CA VAL A 87 -14.27 20.59 -23.43
C VAL A 87 -13.14 19.67 -22.96
N ARG A 88 -12.93 18.59 -23.68
CA ARG A 88 -11.98 17.53 -23.38
C ARG A 88 -10.54 17.99 -23.52
N GLU A 89 -9.67 17.55 -22.57
CA GLU A 89 -8.23 17.87 -22.57
C GLU A 89 -7.35 16.61 -22.64
N VAL A 90 -7.96 15.40 -22.65
CA VAL A 90 -7.24 14.11 -22.71
C VAL A 90 -7.71 13.29 -23.92
N PRO A 91 -6.86 12.54 -24.62
CA PRO A 91 -7.26 11.74 -25.79
C PRO A 91 -7.98 10.45 -25.37
N ILE A 92 -8.74 9.85 -26.29
CA ILE A 92 -9.26 8.48 -26.16
C ILE A 92 -8.06 7.53 -26.03
N GLY A 93 -8.17 6.53 -25.15
CA GLY A 93 -7.11 5.60 -24.81
C GLY A 93 -6.16 6.09 -23.71
N ALA A 94 -6.26 7.36 -23.28
CA ALA A 94 -5.45 7.87 -22.17
C ALA A 94 -5.81 7.15 -20.86
N LYS A 95 -4.78 6.72 -20.12
CA LYS A 95 -4.92 6.34 -18.72
C LYS A 95 -4.86 7.58 -17.86
N VAL A 96 -5.84 7.73 -16.96
CA VAL A 96 -5.96 8.88 -16.08
C VAL A 96 -5.98 8.42 -14.61
N ALA A 97 -5.31 9.18 -13.77
CA ALA A 97 -5.39 8.96 -12.32
C ALA A 97 -6.67 9.58 -11.74
N ALA A 98 -7.14 9.07 -10.61
CA ALA A 98 -8.20 9.73 -9.85
C ALA A 98 -7.76 11.14 -9.43
N GLY A 99 -8.62 12.13 -9.60
CA GLY A 99 -8.29 13.55 -9.36
C GLY A 99 -7.42 14.21 -10.42
N GLN A 100 -7.07 13.51 -11.51
CA GLN A 100 -6.38 14.14 -12.65
C GLN A 100 -7.32 15.06 -13.41
N ARG A 101 -6.84 16.24 -13.81
CA ARG A 101 -7.57 17.12 -14.72
C ARG A 101 -7.72 16.48 -16.10
N ILE A 102 -8.98 16.41 -16.60
CA ILE A 102 -9.35 15.72 -17.83
C ILE A 102 -10.06 16.62 -18.85
N ALA A 103 -10.62 17.73 -18.37
CA ALA A 103 -11.42 18.65 -19.17
C ALA A 103 -11.57 20.00 -18.46
N HIS A 104 -12.32 20.90 -19.06
CA HIS A 104 -12.94 22.04 -18.39
C HIS A 104 -14.43 22.14 -18.76
N VAL A 105 -15.21 22.76 -17.87
CA VAL A 105 -16.63 23.05 -18.12
C VAL A 105 -16.76 23.95 -19.33
N ASN A 106 -17.54 23.52 -20.33
CA ASN A 106 -17.67 24.26 -21.58
C ASN A 106 -18.36 25.63 -21.36
N PRO A 107 -17.64 26.74 -21.57
CA PRO A 107 -18.19 28.07 -21.36
C PRO A 107 -19.15 28.55 -22.46
N ASN A 108 -19.14 27.86 -23.62
CA ASN A 108 -19.87 28.29 -24.81
C ASN A 108 -21.18 27.53 -24.94
N SER A 109 -22.30 28.22 -24.73
CA SER A 109 -23.65 27.65 -24.82
C SER A 109 -24.00 27.07 -26.21
N SER A 110 -23.39 27.57 -27.27
CA SER A 110 -23.61 27.04 -28.64
C SER A 110 -22.97 25.67 -28.87
N THR A 111 -22.01 25.26 -28.02
CA THR A 111 -21.27 24.00 -28.14
C THR A 111 -21.41 23.09 -26.93
N ASN A 112 -22.16 23.50 -25.89
CA ASN A 112 -22.38 22.70 -24.67
C ASN A 112 -23.79 22.08 -24.58
N GLY A 113 -24.52 22.00 -25.69
CA GLY A 113 -25.90 21.51 -25.71
C GLY A 113 -26.95 22.56 -25.36
N GLY A 114 -26.60 23.85 -25.33
CA GLY A 114 -27.54 24.95 -25.10
C GLY A 114 -27.90 25.18 -23.63
N VAL A 115 -27.12 24.66 -22.69
CA VAL A 115 -27.41 24.76 -21.25
C VAL A 115 -26.46 25.73 -20.55
N ALA A 116 -26.83 26.17 -19.36
CA ALA A 116 -25.92 26.92 -18.49
C ALA A 116 -24.66 26.07 -18.17
N PRO A 117 -23.45 26.67 -18.12
CA PRO A 117 -22.22 25.95 -17.85
C PRO A 117 -22.25 25.18 -16.54
N HIS A 118 -22.11 23.86 -16.60
CA HIS A 118 -22.01 22.93 -15.47
C HIS A 118 -21.29 21.66 -15.94
N CYS A 119 -20.90 20.78 -15.00
CA CYS A 119 -20.40 19.46 -15.32
C CYS A 119 -21.46 18.43 -14.95
N HIS A 120 -21.98 17.72 -15.96
CA HIS A 120 -22.84 16.56 -15.76
C HIS A 120 -22.02 15.31 -15.59
N VAL A 121 -22.27 14.47 -14.56
CA VAL A 121 -21.56 13.20 -14.36
C VAL A 121 -22.56 12.07 -14.15
N SER A 122 -22.54 11.09 -15.07
CA SER A 122 -23.31 9.85 -14.96
C SER A 122 -22.41 8.67 -14.56
N PHE A 123 -23.01 7.64 -13.99
CA PHE A 123 -22.32 6.46 -13.52
C PHE A 123 -23.02 5.17 -13.93
N TRP A 124 -22.24 4.21 -14.45
CA TRP A 124 -22.64 2.81 -14.63
C TRP A 124 -21.82 1.95 -13.68
N PRO A 125 -22.45 1.04 -12.90
CA PRO A 125 -21.71 0.20 -11.93
C PRO A 125 -20.77 -0.81 -12.57
N ARG A 126 -20.94 -1.08 -13.86
CA ARG A 126 -20.14 -2.01 -14.64
C ARG A 126 -19.69 -1.35 -15.94
N ALA A 127 -20.04 -1.93 -17.09
CA ALA A 127 -19.67 -1.40 -18.40
C ALA A 127 -20.56 -0.22 -18.81
N HIS A 128 -20.01 0.70 -19.58
CA HIS A 128 -20.78 1.77 -20.23
C HIS A 128 -21.84 1.20 -21.16
N GLY A 129 -23.06 1.69 -21.03
CA GLY A 129 -24.22 1.20 -21.78
C GLY A 129 -25.28 2.28 -22.03
N GLY A 130 -26.54 1.86 -22.18
CA GLY A 130 -27.68 2.76 -22.35
C GLY A 130 -28.05 3.51 -21.06
N PRO A 131 -28.95 4.51 -21.18
CA PRO A 131 -29.39 5.32 -20.03
C PRO A 131 -29.98 4.49 -18.88
N GLU A 132 -30.61 3.37 -19.20
CA GLU A 132 -31.23 2.45 -18.24
C GLU A 132 -30.25 1.79 -17.28
N GLY A 133 -28.96 1.74 -17.64
CA GLY A 133 -27.90 1.21 -16.78
C GLY A 133 -27.30 2.22 -15.80
N LYS A 134 -27.67 3.51 -15.95
CA LYS A 134 -27.17 4.57 -15.07
C LYS A 134 -27.78 4.47 -13.68
N GLN A 135 -26.95 4.74 -12.66
CA GLN A 135 -27.38 4.67 -11.26
C GLN A 135 -26.99 5.95 -10.51
N ASP A 136 -27.73 6.21 -9.42
CA ASP A 136 -27.32 7.23 -8.45
C ASP A 136 -25.98 6.83 -7.81
N TRP A 137 -25.06 7.77 -7.77
CA TRP A 137 -23.73 7.56 -7.22
C TRP A 137 -23.37 8.58 -6.14
N LYS A 138 -24.36 9.33 -5.64
CA LYS A 138 -24.19 10.37 -4.61
C LYS A 138 -23.46 9.84 -3.37
N ASP A 139 -23.77 8.61 -2.97
CA ASP A 139 -23.13 7.99 -1.80
C ASP A 139 -21.61 7.78 -1.98
N LYS A 140 -21.13 7.71 -3.23
CA LYS A 140 -19.71 7.61 -3.55
C LYS A 140 -18.95 8.92 -3.34
N LEU A 141 -19.66 10.04 -3.15
CA LEU A 141 -19.09 11.35 -2.85
C LEU A 141 -18.84 11.58 -1.36
N VAL A 142 -19.40 10.76 -0.47
CA VAL A 142 -19.29 10.94 0.99
C VAL A 142 -17.82 10.95 1.44
N ASP A 143 -17.02 10.02 0.89
CA ASP A 143 -15.60 9.90 1.18
C ASP A 143 -14.71 10.42 0.03
N ALA A 144 -15.30 11.10 -0.96
CA ALA A 144 -14.57 11.62 -2.09
C ALA A 144 -13.80 12.90 -1.71
N ARG A 145 -12.60 13.01 -2.23
CA ARG A 145 -11.69 14.13 -1.99
C ARG A 145 -11.90 15.25 -3.01
N PHE A 146 -11.46 16.45 -2.67
CA PHE A 146 -11.35 17.50 -3.68
C PHE A 146 -10.01 17.46 -4.40
N PRO A 147 -9.98 17.77 -5.71
CA PRO A 147 -8.73 17.89 -6.47
C PRO A 147 -7.76 18.87 -5.82
N GLY A 148 -6.46 18.57 -5.88
CA GLY A 148 -5.44 19.42 -5.27
C GLY A 148 -5.31 19.28 -3.75
N GLU A 149 -6.22 18.57 -3.09
CA GLU A 149 -6.01 18.23 -1.68
C GLU A 149 -4.78 17.33 -1.57
N PRO A 150 -3.84 17.68 -0.67
CA PRO A 150 -2.75 16.77 -0.37
C PRO A 150 -3.36 15.41 -0.09
N ALA A 151 -2.70 14.34 -0.60
CA ALA A 151 -3.06 13.01 -0.16
C ALA A 151 -3.23 13.10 1.36
N PRO A 152 -4.31 12.58 1.99
CA PRO A 152 -4.31 12.50 3.42
C PRO A 152 -2.94 11.91 3.73
N GLY A 153 -2.17 12.58 4.56
CA GLY A 153 -1.10 11.90 5.28
C GLY A 153 -1.77 10.63 5.77
N PRO A 154 -1.16 9.46 5.76
CA PRO A 154 -1.88 8.21 5.96
C PRO A 154 -2.91 8.45 7.04
N GLY A 155 -4.19 8.57 6.61
CA GLY A 155 -5.32 8.71 7.52
C GLY A 155 -5.22 7.53 8.45
N PRO A 156 -5.76 7.56 9.68
CA PRO A 156 -5.70 6.41 10.55
C PRO A 156 -6.08 5.22 9.69
N ALA A 157 -5.11 4.34 9.48
CA ALA A 157 -5.26 3.15 8.63
C ALA A 157 -6.57 2.50 9.04
N PRO A 158 -7.39 1.99 8.09
CA PRO A 158 -8.70 1.43 8.42
C PRO A 158 -8.56 0.66 9.72
N SER A 159 -9.29 1.08 10.76
CA SER A 159 -9.12 0.60 12.14
C SER A 159 -9.72 -0.80 12.28
N GLY A 160 -9.20 -1.75 11.50
CA GLY A 160 -9.67 -3.11 11.50
C GLY A 160 -8.58 -4.10 11.11
N PRO A 161 -8.78 -5.38 11.43
CA PRO A 161 -7.82 -6.42 11.12
C PRO A 161 -7.59 -6.55 9.62
N VAL A 162 -6.35 -6.79 9.25
CA VAL A 162 -5.93 -7.08 7.86
C VAL A 162 -5.58 -8.56 7.80
N PHE A 163 -6.20 -9.28 6.86
CA PHE A 163 -6.01 -10.71 6.72
C PHE A 163 -4.94 -11.06 5.69
N GLY A 164 -4.23 -12.13 5.95
CA GLY A 164 -3.25 -12.75 5.08
C GLY A 164 -3.32 -14.26 5.10
N ILE A 165 -2.50 -14.88 4.29
CA ILE A 165 -2.40 -16.33 4.15
C ILE A 165 -0.94 -16.77 4.24
N ASP A 166 -0.72 -18.00 4.65
CA ASP A 166 0.53 -18.72 4.43
C ASP A 166 0.24 -20.07 3.79
N VAL A 167 1.07 -20.45 2.83
CA VAL A 167 0.87 -21.64 1.99
C VAL A 167 2.20 -22.32 1.69
N SER A 168 2.12 -23.54 1.13
CA SER A 168 3.29 -24.33 0.75
C SER A 168 2.97 -25.25 -0.43
N ASN A 169 3.83 -26.23 -0.71
CA ASN A 169 3.57 -27.29 -1.66
C ASN A 169 2.25 -28.04 -1.41
N HIS A 170 1.72 -28.02 -0.18
CA HIS A 170 0.45 -28.69 0.16
C HIS A 170 -0.74 -28.09 -0.60
N GLN A 171 -0.69 -26.81 -0.95
CA GLN A 171 -1.72 -26.13 -1.73
C GLN A 171 -1.48 -26.20 -3.24
N GLY A 172 -0.35 -26.75 -3.69
CA GLY A 172 -0.02 -26.92 -5.11
C GLY A 172 -0.02 -25.58 -5.86
N ASN A 173 -0.70 -25.53 -6.99
CA ASN A 173 -0.88 -24.31 -7.79
C ASN A 173 -1.94 -23.39 -7.18
N PHE A 174 -1.70 -22.89 -5.98
CA PHE A 174 -2.64 -22.04 -5.27
C PHE A 174 -3.04 -20.78 -6.07
N ASN A 175 -4.32 -20.38 -5.95
CA ASN A 175 -4.87 -19.22 -6.65
C ASN A 175 -4.71 -17.93 -5.83
N PHE A 176 -3.53 -17.31 -5.91
CA PHE A 176 -3.23 -16.05 -5.22
C PHE A 176 -4.11 -14.87 -5.69
N ALA A 177 -4.50 -14.86 -6.97
CA ALA A 177 -5.42 -13.84 -7.49
C ALA A 177 -6.79 -13.94 -6.82
N GLY A 178 -7.31 -15.16 -6.64
CA GLY A 178 -8.55 -15.42 -5.92
C GLY A 178 -8.48 -14.95 -4.48
N ALA A 179 -7.42 -15.29 -3.76
CA ALA A 179 -7.24 -14.86 -2.37
C ALA A 179 -7.17 -13.32 -2.24
N ALA A 180 -6.47 -12.64 -3.15
CA ALA A 180 -6.42 -11.18 -3.17
C ALA A 180 -7.81 -10.56 -3.45
N ALA A 181 -8.60 -11.17 -4.37
CA ALA A 181 -9.96 -10.77 -4.68
C ALA A 181 -10.92 -10.97 -3.49
N GLU A 182 -10.74 -12.03 -2.70
CA GLU A 182 -11.49 -12.31 -1.46
C GLU A 182 -11.10 -11.40 -0.29
N GLY A 183 -10.13 -10.52 -0.45
CA GLY A 183 -9.81 -9.49 0.54
C GLY A 183 -8.58 -9.77 1.38
N TYR A 184 -7.83 -10.84 1.14
CA TYR A 184 -6.53 -11.04 1.77
C TYR A 184 -5.52 -10.02 1.22
N ARG A 185 -4.59 -9.55 2.06
CA ARG A 185 -3.72 -8.40 1.76
C ARG A 185 -2.23 -8.68 1.90
N PHE A 186 -1.85 -9.82 2.45
CA PHE A 186 -0.46 -10.30 2.50
C PHE A 186 -0.41 -11.83 2.39
N ALA A 187 0.74 -12.33 1.95
CA ALA A 187 0.93 -13.76 1.78
C ALA A 187 2.38 -14.17 2.06
N THR A 188 2.57 -15.38 2.62
CA THR A 188 3.88 -16.03 2.64
C THR A 188 3.78 -17.43 2.03
N HIS A 189 4.90 -17.93 1.52
CA HIS A 189 4.99 -19.27 0.95
C HIS A 189 6.26 -19.95 1.43
N LYS A 190 6.21 -21.27 1.68
CA LYS A 190 7.40 -22.07 1.99
C LYS A 190 8.43 -21.94 0.87
N VAL A 191 9.68 -21.72 1.24
CA VAL A 191 10.81 -21.72 0.33
C VAL A 191 11.66 -22.97 0.56
N THR A 192 11.99 -23.22 1.84
CA THR A 192 12.82 -24.37 2.23
C THR A 192 12.30 -24.99 3.52
N GLN A 193 12.76 -26.20 3.80
CA GLN A 193 12.70 -26.82 5.10
C GLN A 193 14.07 -27.39 5.43
N GLY A 194 14.63 -27.02 6.57
CA GLY A 194 15.99 -27.35 6.93
C GLY A 194 16.98 -27.01 5.79
N VAL A 195 17.93 -27.92 5.56
CA VAL A 195 18.98 -27.75 4.55
C VAL A 195 18.74 -28.57 3.27
N ASP A 196 17.85 -29.54 3.29
CA ASP A 196 17.73 -30.53 2.22
C ASP A 196 16.50 -30.36 1.34
N TYR A 197 15.42 -29.74 1.86
CA TYR A 197 14.17 -29.57 1.12
C TYR A 197 14.04 -28.15 0.54
N ARG A 198 13.63 -28.07 -0.70
CA ARG A 198 13.24 -26.85 -1.42
C ARG A 198 11.83 -27.01 -1.98
N ASP A 199 10.96 -26.06 -1.69
CA ASP A 199 9.56 -26.14 -2.15
C ASP A 199 9.49 -25.93 -3.67
N PRO A 200 8.99 -26.94 -4.43
CA PRO A 200 8.98 -26.88 -5.89
C PRO A 200 8.01 -25.82 -6.45
N TYR A 201 7.06 -25.35 -5.64
CA TYR A 201 6.09 -24.32 -6.04
C TYR A 201 6.57 -22.90 -5.75
N TRP A 202 7.67 -22.74 -4.99
CA TRP A 202 8.19 -21.41 -4.64
C TRP A 202 8.41 -20.49 -5.84
N PRO A 203 9.08 -20.88 -6.94
CA PRO A 203 9.33 -19.96 -8.05
C PRO A 203 8.04 -19.37 -8.62
N ARG A 204 7.01 -20.22 -8.82
CA ARG A 204 5.70 -19.77 -9.28
C ARG A 204 4.99 -18.91 -8.24
N ALA A 205 4.96 -19.37 -7.00
CA ALA A 205 4.30 -18.66 -5.89
C ALA A 205 4.89 -17.27 -5.69
N ARG A 206 6.21 -17.14 -5.73
CA ARG A 206 6.93 -15.85 -5.68
C ARG A 206 6.42 -14.87 -6.74
N ASP A 207 6.32 -15.31 -7.99
CA ASP A 207 5.92 -14.45 -9.10
C ASP A 207 4.44 -14.09 -9.04
N GLU A 208 3.56 -14.99 -8.61
CA GLU A 208 2.15 -14.73 -8.36
C GLU A 208 1.92 -13.79 -7.16
N MET A 209 2.61 -14.03 -6.04
CA MET A 209 2.52 -13.15 -4.88
C MET A 209 3.05 -11.74 -5.17
N ARG A 210 4.14 -11.61 -5.95
CA ARG A 210 4.64 -10.30 -6.40
C ARG A 210 3.59 -9.53 -7.18
N ARG A 211 2.78 -10.23 -7.99
CA ARG A 211 1.72 -9.64 -8.82
C ARG A 211 0.49 -9.25 -8.00
N HIS A 212 0.07 -10.10 -7.07
CA HIS A 212 -1.22 -9.96 -6.38
C HIS A 212 -1.11 -9.38 -4.96
N PHE A 213 0.08 -9.41 -4.35
CA PHE A 213 0.39 -8.83 -3.03
C PHE A 213 1.64 -7.95 -3.11
N PRO A 214 1.68 -6.93 -4.01
CA PRO A 214 2.89 -6.13 -4.24
C PRO A 214 3.39 -5.48 -2.95
N GLY A 215 4.66 -5.76 -2.61
CA GLY A 215 5.30 -5.26 -1.39
C GLY A 215 4.84 -5.92 -0.08
N ARG A 216 3.88 -6.84 -0.10
CA ARG A 216 3.29 -7.47 1.09
C ARG A 216 3.31 -9.00 1.01
N PHE A 217 4.41 -9.55 0.55
CA PHE A 217 4.63 -10.99 0.52
C PHE A 217 6.04 -11.35 1.00
N GLY A 218 6.21 -12.60 1.42
CA GLY A 218 7.49 -13.14 1.88
C GLY A 218 7.66 -14.63 1.62
N GLY A 219 8.88 -15.12 1.84
CA GLY A 219 9.17 -16.54 1.86
C GLY A 219 9.44 -17.03 3.27
N TYR A 220 9.06 -18.27 3.59
CA TYR A 220 9.41 -18.83 4.90
C TYR A 220 10.27 -20.08 4.79
N VAL A 221 11.11 -20.26 5.82
CA VAL A 221 11.86 -21.49 6.07
C VAL A 221 11.20 -22.23 7.23
N PHE A 222 10.86 -23.49 7.05
CA PHE A 222 10.52 -24.38 8.18
C PHE A 222 11.83 -24.89 8.78
N CYS A 223 12.12 -24.46 10.01
CA CYS A 223 13.37 -24.81 10.67
C CYS A 223 13.36 -26.23 11.16
N GLU A 224 14.44 -26.97 10.91
CA GLU A 224 14.69 -28.29 11.50
C GLU A 224 15.71 -28.13 12.64
N VAL A 225 15.26 -28.33 13.90
CA VAL A 225 16.11 -28.20 15.07
C VAL A 225 17.25 -29.22 15.00
N GLY A 226 18.48 -28.72 15.21
CA GLY A 226 19.70 -29.53 15.10
C GLY A 226 20.41 -29.45 13.76
N THR A 227 19.82 -28.75 12.77
CA THR A 227 20.59 -28.30 11.59
C THR A 227 21.43 -27.08 11.95
N ASP A 228 22.57 -26.90 11.26
CA ASP A 228 23.37 -25.70 11.41
C ASP A 228 22.63 -24.45 10.93
N PRO A 229 22.36 -23.44 11.80
CA PRO A 229 21.67 -22.22 11.44
C PRO A 229 22.31 -21.47 10.26
N GLN A 230 23.63 -21.45 10.16
CA GLN A 230 24.34 -20.77 9.09
C GLN A 230 24.08 -21.47 7.74
N ARG A 231 24.19 -22.80 7.70
CA ARG A 231 23.93 -23.58 6.49
C ARG A 231 22.46 -23.50 6.07
N GLU A 232 21.52 -23.53 7.02
CA GLU A 232 20.09 -23.38 6.73
C GLU A 232 19.80 -22.00 6.10
N ALA A 233 20.39 -20.94 6.65
CA ALA A 233 20.25 -19.60 6.09
C ALA A 233 20.86 -19.48 4.69
N ASP A 234 22.02 -20.10 4.43
CA ASP A 234 22.62 -20.13 3.07
C ASP A 234 21.69 -20.80 2.06
N VAL A 235 21.13 -21.95 2.41
CA VAL A 235 20.20 -22.70 1.54
C VAL A 235 18.93 -21.90 1.28
N MET A 236 18.37 -21.29 2.33
CA MET A 236 17.16 -20.46 2.20
C MET A 236 17.42 -19.26 1.30
N MET A 237 18.47 -18.47 1.56
CA MET A 237 18.75 -17.26 0.78
C MET A 237 19.08 -17.57 -0.68
N ALA A 238 19.80 -18.65 -0.95
CA ALA A 238 20.07 -19.11 -2.32
C ALA A 238 18.79 -19.54 -3.05
N THR A 239 17.85 -20.19 -2.34
CA THR A 239 16.58 -20.66 -2.92
C THR A 239 15.57 -19.50 -3.09
N LEU A 240 15.59 -18.51 -2.19
CA LEU A 240 14.74 -17.32 -2.24
C LEU A 240 14.92 -16.58 -3.57
N GLY A 241 16.15 -16.48 -4.06
CA GLY A 241 16.51 -15.97 -5.38
C GLY A 241 16.45 -14.46 -5.55
N ASP A 242 15.79 -13.73 -4.64
CA ASP A 242 15.71 -12.26 -4.60
C ASP A 242 15.85 -11.80 -3.15
N PRO A 243 17.00 -11.22 -2.75
CA PRO A 243 17.26 -10.83 -1.36
C PRO A 243 16.37 -9.68 -0.84
N SER A 244 15.64 -9.00 -1.72
CA SER A 244 14.68 -7.98 -1.31
C SER A 244 13.39 -8.56 -0.73
N ILE A 245 13.10 -9.85 -0.98
CA ILE A 245 11.96 -10.56 -0.42
C ILE A 245 12.22 -10.83 1.06
N PRO A 246 11.30 -10.44 1.97
CA PRO A 246 11.47 -10.71 3.38
C PRO A 246 11.33 -12.19 3.72
N VAL A 247 12.05 -12.61 4.75
CA VAL A 247 12.12 -13.99 5.23
C VAL A 247 11.37 -14.13 6.56
N GLN A 248 10.49 -15.12 6.64
CA GLN A 248 9.88 -15.59 7.87
C GLN A 248 10.62 -16.84 8.35
N ILE A 249 11.05 -16.83 9.60
CA ILE A 249 11.57 -18.01 10.31
C ILE A 249 10.38 -18.71 10.95
N ASP A 250 10.12 -19.94 10.55
CA ASP A 250 9.09 -20.81 11.10
C ASP A 250 9.76 -21.82 12.05
N TYR A 251 9.61 -21.60 13.36
CA TYR A 251 10.33 -22.33 14.40
C TYR A 251 9.39 -23.14 15.27
N GLU A 252 8.99 -24.31 14.79
CA GLU A 252 8.05 -25.19 15.49
C GLU A 252 8.30 -26.70 15.21
N ASP A 253 9.56 -27.13 15.00
CA ASP A 253 9.86 -28.54 14.72
C ASP A 253 9.19 -29.49 15.74
N PRO A 254 8.13 -30.22 15.35
CA PRO A 254 7.39 -31.06 16.30
C PRO A 254 8.18 -32.30 16.74
N SER A 255 9.24 -32.64 16.02
CA SER A 255 10.06 -33.82 16.28
C SER A 255 11.12 -33.58 17.34
N ARG A 256 11.48 -32.31 17.62
CA ARG A 256 12.59 -31.94 18.50
C ARG A 256 12.23 -30.79 19.42
N ASN A 257 12.96 -30.71 20.54
CA ASN A 257 12.86 -29.58 21.46
C ASN A 257 13.80 -28.46 20.97
N GLY A 258 13.23 -27.27 20.77
CA GLY A 258 13.99 -26.08 20.45
C GLY A 258 14.61 -25.42 21.67
N SER A 259 15.35 -24.33 21.42
CA SER A 259 15.88 -23.49 22.49
C SER A 259 15.93 -22.02 22.08
N GLY A 260 15.97 -21.10 23.07
CA GLY A 260 16.16 -19.69 22.80
C GLY A 260 17.50 -19.40 22.13
N ALA A 261 18.55 -20.14 22.47
CA ALA A 261 19.88 -19.99 21.90
C ALA A 261 19.92 -20.40 20.42
N ASP A 262 19.29 -21.53 20.05
CA ASP A 262 19.22 -21.99 18.66
C ASP A 262 18.39 -21.00 17.80
N LEU A 263 17.26 -20.52 18.31
CA LEU A 263 16.45 -19.52 17.61
C LEU A 263 17.22 -18.20 17.44
N ALA A 264 17.94 -17.73 18.46
CA ALA A 264 18.76 -16.54 18.37
C ALA A 264 19.88 -16.69 17.34
N ALA A 265 20.54 -17.85 17.28
CA ALA A 265 21.56 -18.15 16.28
C ALA A 265 20.98 -18.13 14.85
N ARG A 266 19.76 -18.65 14.62
CA ARG A 266 19.07 -18.58 13.32
C ARG A 266 18.76 -17.14 12.92
N VAL A 267 18.15 -16.36 13.83
CA VAL A 267 17.88 -14.93 13.58
C VAL A 267 19.16 -14.19 13.21
N GLN A 268 20.25 -14.44 13.92
CA GLN A 268 21.54 -13.82 13.61
C GLN A 268 22.10 -14.27 12.25
N ALA A 269 21.99 -15.55 11.93
CA ALA A 269 22.43 -16.09 10.64
C ALA A 269 21.75 -15.42 9.43
N TYR A 270 20.45 -15.13 9.53
CA TYR A 270 19.73 -14.39 8.49
C TYR A 270 20.12 -12.90 8.46
N ARG A 271 20.30 -12.27 9.62
CA ARG A 271 20.79 -10.86 9.71
C ARG A 271 22.16 -10.69 9.09
N ASP A 272 23.08 -11.62 9.33
CA ASP A 272 24.44 -11.60 8.77
C ASP A 272 24.44 -11.67 7.22
N ARG A 273 23.37 -12.21 6.63
CA ARG A 273 23.17 -12.25 5.17
C ARG A 273 22.35 -11.07 4.64
N GLY A 274 22.06 -10.08 5.49
CA GLY A 274 21.26 -8.92 5.12
C GLY A 274 19.78 -9.23 4.84
N ALA A 275 19.28 -10.39 5.29
CA ALA A 275 17.88 -10.73 5.12
C ALA A 275 16.99 -9.80 5.95
N ARG A 276 15.93 -9.31 5.32
CA ARG A 276 14.85 -8.61 6.01
C ARG A 276 13.93 -9.64 6.65
N LEU A 277 13.81 -9.61 7.98
CA LEU A 277 13.01 -10.57 8.71
C LEU A 277 11.56 -10.09 8.90
N LEU A 278 10.61 -10.98 8.63
CA LEU A 278 9.23 -10.88 9.10
C LEU A 278 9.16 -11.37 10.56
N PRO A 279 8.04 -11.09 11.28
CA PRO A 279 7.82 -11.68 12.60
C PRO A 279 8.08 -13.17 12.60
N VAL A 280 8.81 -13.66 13.61
CA VAL A 280 9.16 -15.07 13.71
C VAL A 280 7.91 -15.87 14.04
N TYR A 281 7.56 -16.85 13.18
CA TYR A 281 6.51 -17.80 13.50
C TYR A 281 7.01 -18.75 14.60
N LEU A 282 6.41 -18.60 15.76
CA LEU A 282 6.68 -19.38 16.94
C LEU A 282 5.38 -19.56 17.70
N PRO A 283 4.72 -20.70 17.60
CA PRO A 283 3.53 -21.00 18.37
C PRO A 283 3.81 -20.99 19.87
N ARG A 284 2.91 -20.39 20.66
CA ARG A 284 3.04 -20.37 22.12
C ARG A 284 3.18 -21.79 22.71
N TRP A 285 2.46 -22.78 22.15
CA TRP A 285 2.55 -24.16 22.61
C TRP A 285 3.96 -24.74 22.48
N TYR A 286 4.68 -24.36 21.39
CA TYR A 286 6.07 -24.81 21.17
C TYR A 286 7.04 -24.10 22.13
N TRP A 287 6.91 -22.78 22.28
CA TRP A 287 7.68 -21.99 23.24
C TRP A 287 7.52 -22.51 24.67
N ASP A 288 6.28 -22.82 25.08
CA ASP A 288 5.94 -23.32 26.42
C ASP A 288 6.36 -24.77 26.61
N GLY A 289 5.93 -25.67 25.73
CA GLY A 289 6.07 -27.12 25.91
C GLY A 289 7.38 -27.72 25.37
N ARG A 290 8.03 -27.06 24.41
CA ARG A 290 9.20 -27.61 23.73
C ARG A 290 10.49 -26.80 23.94
N MET A 291 10.39 -25.53 24.28
CA MET A 291 11.56 -24.67 24.50
C MET A 291 11.80 -24.36 25.99
N GLY A 292 10.86 -24.62 26.88
CA GLY A 292 10.98 -24.34 28.33
C GLY A 292 10.88 -22.83 28.63
N ARG A 293 10.13 -22.06 27.87
CA ARG A 293 9.83 -20.63 28.09
C ARG A 293 11.05 -19.72 28.15
N PRO A 294 11.96 -19.76 27.17
CA PRO A 294 13.13 -18.89 27.19
C PRO A 294 12.72 -17.41 27.05
N ASP A 295 13.63 -16.50 27.44
CA ASP A 295 13.54 -15.09 27.08
C ASP A 295 13.69 -14.92 25.56
N LEU A 296 12.79 -14.15 24.95
CA LEU A 296 12.74 -13.83 23.52
C LEU A 296 12.93 -12.33 23.27
N SER A 297 13.45 -11.59 24.24
CA SER A 297 13.61 -10.12 24.14
C SER A 297 14.46 -9.68 22.95
N PHE A 298 15.29 -10.57 22.39
CA PHE A 298 16.05 -10.35 21.16
C PHE A 298 15.17 -10.27 19.89
N LEU A 299 13.87 -10.59 20.00
CA LEU A 299 12.88 -10.46 18.94
C LEU A 299 12.02 -9.18 19.04
N ARG A 300 12.28 -8.26 19.95
CA ARG A 300 11.43 -7.06 20.16
C ARG A 300 11.28 -6.21 18.93
N ASP A 301 12.30 -6.08 18.12
CA ASP A 301 12.31 -5.32 16.87
C ASP A 301 11.52 -6.01 15.75
N ILE A 302 11.55 -7.34 15.71
CA ILE A 302 10.90 -8.16 14.69
C ILE A 302 9.46 -8.54 15.11
N GLY A 303 9.28 -8.99 16.37
CA GLY A 303 8.04 -9.52 16.93
C GLY A 303 7.79 -10.98 16.59
N LEU A 304 6.65 -11.45 17.06
CA LEU A 304 6.20 -12.84 16.95
C LEU A 304 5.03 -12.97 15.97
N TRP A 305 4.99 -14.09 15.29
CA TRP A 305 3.84 -14.61 14.56
C TRP A 305 3.38 -15.85 15.35
N ASN A 306 2.31 -15.72 16.11
CA ASN A 306 1.80 -16.78 16.96
C ASN A 306 0.63 -17.50 16.29
N SER A 307 0.36 -18.73 16.68
CA SER A 307 -0.88 -19.42 16.32
C SER A 307 -1.81 -19.58 17.54
N ASN A 308 -3.10 -19.42 17.31
CA ASN A 308 -4.16 -19.71 18.27
C ASN A 308 -5.48 -19.96 17.54
N TYR A 309 -5.72 -21.21 17.17
CA TYR A 309 -6.78 -21.58 16.26
C TYR A 309 -8.17 -21.49 16.88
N VAL A 310 -9.10 -21.00 16.09
CA VAL A 310 -10.54 -21.08 16.38
C VAL A 310 -11.12 -22.33 15.75
N ASN A 311 -12.18 -22.85 16.35
CA ASN A 311 -12.91 -23.99 15.80
C ASN A 311 -13.80 -23.56 14.63
N GLY A 312 -13.96 -24.47 13.67
CA GLY A 312 -14.87 -24.28 12.52
C GLY A 312 -14.15 -24.00 11.20
N THR A 313 -14.95 -23.93 10.15
CA THR A 313 -14.51 -23.65 8.78
C THR A 313 -15.33 -22.49 8.22
N GLY A 314 -14.76 -21.66 7.36
CA GLY A 314 -15.45 -20.53 6.76
C GLY A 314 -14.51 -19.48 6.24
N TYR A 315 -15.04 -18.34 5.84
CA TYR A 315 -14.22 -17.19 5.45
C TYR A 315 -13.42 -16.66 6.65
N GLY A 316 -12.16 -16.29 6.43
CA GLY A 316 -11.28 -15.81 7.49
C GLY A 316 -11.89 -14.67 8.32
N SER A 317 -12.56 -13.71 7.68
CA SER A 317 -13.24 -12.61 8.40
C SER A 317 -14.37 -13.07 9.35
N ALA A 318 -15.03 -14.18 9.05
CA ALA A 318 -16.08 -14.74 9.89
C ALA A 318 -15.53 -15.59 11.04
N LEU A 319 -14.33 -16.16 10.87
CA LEU A 319 -13.67 -16.98 11.90
C LEU A 319 -12.84 -16.14 12.88
N TYR A 320 -12.41 -14.95 12.47
CA TYR A 320 -11.49 -14.15 13.28
C TYR A 320 -12.11 -13.61 14.56
N ASN A 321 -11.39 -13.81 15.68
CA ASN A 321 -11.74 -13.22 16.97
C ASN A 321 -10.72 -12.13 17.35
N PRO A 322 -11.10 -10.84 17.38
CA PRO A 322 -10.20 -9.74 17.75
C PRO A 322 -9.71 -9.81 19.20
N ASN A 323 -10.48 -10.49 20.07
CA ASN A 323 -10.17 -10.67 21.50
C ASN A 323 -9.45 -11.98 21.80
N SER A 324 -8.88 -12.65 20.78
CA SER A 324 -8.13 -13.88 20.95
C SER A 324 -6.96 -13.70 21.93
N ALA A 325 -6.82 -14.61 22.89
CA ALA A 325 -5.67 -14.68 23.78
C ALA A 325 -4.33 -14.89 23.02
N GLY A 326 -4.41 -15.33 21.76
CA GLY A 326 -3.27 -15.46 20.86
C GLY A 326 -2.53 -14.15 20.59
N TRP A 327 -3.15 -13.00 20.80
CA TRP A 327 -2.52 -11.70 20.68
C TRP A 327 -1.63 -11.29 21.86
N GLN A 328 -1.69 -12.04 22.97
CA GLN A 328 -0.85 -11.74 24.13
C GLN A 328 0.61 -12.11 23.83
N GLY A 329 1.53 -11.16 24.01
CA GLY A 329 2.98 -11.38 23.88
C GLY A 329 3.49 -12.42 24.89
N PHE A 330 4.65 -13.00 24.61
CA PHE A 330 5.32 -13.94 25.51
C PHE A 330 6.85 -13.88 25.32
N GLY A 331 7.58 -14.36 26.34
CA GLY A 331 9.04 -14.33 26.32
C GLY A 331 9.64 -12.92 26.23
N GLY A 332 8.88 -11.84 26.46
CA GLY A 332 9.36 -10.46 26.33
C GLY A 332 9.24 -9.90 24.91
N ALA A 333 8.56 -10.60 23.98
CA ALA A 333 8.29 -10.15 22.62
C ALA A 333 6.79 -10.03 22.34
N ASP A 334 6.40 -9.09 21.48
CA ASP A 334 5.02 -8.84 21.11
C ASP A 334 4.56 -9.69 19.93
N VAL A 335 3.30 -10.14 19.95
CA VAL A 335 2.66 -10.78 18.80
C VAL A 335 2.21 -9.70 17.80
N ARG A 336 2.77 -9.73 16.61
CA ARG A 336 2.45 -8.80 15.49
C ARG A 336 1.55 -9.43 14.45
N ILE A 337 1.63 -10.76 14.27
CA ILE A 337 0.75 -11.53 13.38
C ILE A 337 0.18 -12.71 14.17
N LEU A 338 -1.12 -12.97 13.98
CA LEU A 338 -1.80 -14.11 14.57
C LEU A 338 -2.35 -15.01 13.46
N GLN A 339 -1.85 -16.25 13.38
CA GLN A 339 -2.48 -17.33 12.64
C GLN A 339 -3.64 -17.85 13.49
N PHE A 340 -4.87 -17.59 13.05
CA PHE A 340 -6.05 -17.85 13.89
C PHE A 340 -6.86 -19.06 13.44
N THR A 341 -6.52 -19.67 12.31
CA THR A 341 -7.15 -20.90 11.80
C THR A 341 -6.28 -21.55 10.72
N GLU A 342 -6.38 -22.86 10.62
CA GLU A 342 -5.87 -23.71 9.53
C GLU A 342 -6.99 -24.17 8.59
N GLN A 343 -8.22 -23.68 8.75
CA GLN A 343 -9.44 -24.14 8.11
C GLN A 343 -10.19 -23.00 7.39
N ALA A 344 -9.51 -21.90 7.07
CA ALA A 344 -10.15 -20.81 6.32
C ALA A 344 -10.45 -21.26 4.88
N GLN A 345 -11.66 -20.94 4.44
CA GLN A 345 -12.05 -21.12 3.04
C GLN A 345 -11.48 -19.95 2.23
N VAL A 346 -10.49 -20.21 1.37
CA VAL A 346 -9.81 -19.19 0.57
C VAL A 346 -9.56 -19.72 -0.83
N ALA A 347 -10.04 -19.00 -1.84
CA ALA A 347 -9.85 -19.34 -3.25
C ALA A 347 -10.19 -20.81 -3.59
N GLY A 348 -11.22 -21.35 -2.92
CA GLY A 348 -11.70 -22.72 -3.11
C GLY A 348 -10.94 -23.80 -2.33
N GLN A 349 -9.95 -23.44 -1.51
CA GLN A 349 -9.20 -24.37 -0.65
C GLN A 349 -9.40 -24.06 0.82
N ARG A 350 -9.07 -25.01 1.71
CA ARG A 350 -8.95 -24.81 3.15
C ARG A 350 -7.49 -24.62 3.49
N ILE A 351 -7.15 -23.46 4.04
CA ILE A 351 -5.77 -23.07 4.31
C ILE A 351 -5.66 -22.25 5.59
N ASP A 352 -4.42 -21.99 5.95
CA ASP A 352 -4.05 -21.10 7.05
C ASP A 352 -4.46 -19.65 6.77
N ALA A 353 -5.08 -19.01 7.74
CA ALA A 353 -5.39 -17.60 7.68
C ALA A 353 -4.83 -16.85 8.89
N ASN A 354 -4.30 -15.68 8.57
CA ASN A 354 -3.56 -14.82 9.46
C ASN A 354 -4.22 -13.46 9.59
N ALA A 355 -3.99 -12.80 10.71
CA ALA A 355 -4.44 -11.44 10.94
C ALA A 355 -3.30 -10.55 11.44
N VAL A 356 -3.32 -9.29 11.03
CA VAL A 356 -2.60 -8.18 11.62
C VAL A 356 -3.63 -7.20 12.17
N LYS A 357 -3.38 -6.57 13.30
CA LYS A 357 -4.38 -5.73 13.99
C LYS A 357 -4.91 -4.57 13.15
N ASP A 358 -4.04 -3.99 12.32
CA ASP A 358 -4.36 -2.84 11.48
C ASP A 358 -3.39 -2.68 10.31
N THR A 359 -3.76 -1.84 9.35
CA THR A 359 -2.93 -1.57 8.16
C THR A 359 -1.60 -0.92 8.50
N ALA A 360 -1.52 -0.05 9.51
CA ALA A 360 -0.26 0.60 9.89
C ALA A 360 0.75 -0.43 10.41
N THR A 361 0.29 -1.42 11.18
CA THR A 361 1.12 -2.55 11.61
C THR A 361 1.55 -3.42 10.43
N LEU A 362 0.66 -3.69 9.46
CA LEU A 362 1.01 -4.41 8.25
C LEU A 362 2.12 -3.69 7.46
N GLU A 363 1.98 -2.38 7.27
CA GLU A 363 2.98 -1.58 6.57
C GLU A 363 4.33 -1.60 7.30
N ARG A 364 4.34 -1.49 8.62
CA ARG A 364 5.59 -1.63 9.40
C ARG A 364 6.24 -3.00 9.21
N ILE A 365 5.45 -4.08 9.14
CA ILE A 365 5.98 -5.44 8.94
C ILE A 365 6.61 -5.59 7.55
N PHE A 366 5.94 -5.11 6.50
CA PHE A 366 6.35 -5.37 5.13
C PHE A 366 7.17 -4.25 4.46
N ASN A 367 7.06 -2.98 4.91
CA ASN A 367 7.69 -1.82 4.27
C ASN A 367 8.89 -1.26 5.04
N THR A 368 9.49 -2.01 5.94
CA THR A 368 10.65 -1.57 6.74
C THR A 368 11.94 -1.34 5.91
N GLY A 369 11.83 -1.18 4.60
CA GLY A 369 12.92 -0.90 3.68
C GLY A 369 13.44 0.55 3.67
N GLY A 370 12.91 1.44 4.53
CA GLY A 370 13.44 2.80 4.73
C GLY A 370 13.72 3.05 6.21
N THR A 371 14.92 3.46 6.54
CA THR A 371 15.39 3.80 7.89
C THR A 371 14.44 4.72 8.68
N PHE A 372 13.58 5.46 7.95
CA PHE A 372 12.60 6.39 8.52
C PHE A 372 11.33 5.73 9.07
N MET A 373 10.96 4.52 8.62
CA MET A 373 9.75 3.82 9.09
C MET A 373 9.98 2.95 10.32
N ALA A 374 11.23 2.76 10.73
CA ALA A 374 11.60 2.06 11.97
C ALA A 374 11.50 2.97 13.21
N LEU A 375 11.39 4.28 13.01
CA LEU A 375 11.27 5.27 14.07
C LEU A 375 9.82 5.37 14.53
N ASN A 376 9.60 5.44 15.84
CA ASN A 376 8.28 5.77 16.38
C ASN A 376 7.90 7.22 16.07
N ASP A 377 6.65 7.61 16.31
CA ASP A 377 6.13 8.95 15.99
C ASP A 377 6.92 10.09 16.64
N ALA A 378 7.50 9.87 17.82
CA ALA A 378 8.31 10.87 18.51
C ALA A 378 9.69 11.04 17.82
N GLU A 379 10.34 9.92 17.50
CA GLU A 379 11.62 9.91 16.78
C GLU A 379 11.48 10.45 15.35
N GLN A 380 10.36 10.17 14.67
CA GLN A 380 10.06 10.75 13.35
C GLN A 380 9.87 12.28 13.44
N ARG A 381 9.22 12.78 14.48
CA ARG A 381 9.09 14.23 14.72
C ARG A 381 10.43 14.86 15.01
N GLU A 382 11.22 14.27 15.90
CA GLU A 382 12.57 14.76 16.23
C GLU A 382 13.45 14.81 14.98
N LEU A 383 13.42 13.77 14.13
CA LEU A 383 14.15 13.73 12.87
C LEU A 383 13.65 14.80 11.88
N LEU A 384 12.33 14.97 11.75
CA LEU A 384 11.71 16.01 10.92
C LEU A 384 12.09 17.42 11.41
N ASP A 385 12.11 17.63 12.70
CA ASP A 385 12.49 18.91 13.29
C ASP A 385 14.00 19.16 13.14
N GLY A 386 14.81 18.12 13.24
CA GLY A 386 16.24 18.17 12.90
C GLY A 386 16.49 18.51 11.42
N ILE A 387 15.76 17.88 10.50
CA ILE A 387 15.83 18.19 9.06
C ILE A 387 15.35 19.61 8.77
N ARG A 388 14.27 20.05 9.41
CA ARG A 388 13.77 21.44 9.30
C ARG A 388 14.78 22.44 9.81
N TRP A 389 15.39 22.16 10.97
CA TRP A 389 16.45 22.97 11.54
C TRP A 389 17.66 23.05 10.60
N LEU A 390 18.13 21.90 10.08
CA LEU A 390 19.21 21.86 9.07
C LEU A 390 18.85 22.66 7.82
N ARG A 391 17.61 22.51 7.30
CA ARG A 391 17.14 23.30 6.15
C ARG A 391 17.10 24.79 6.46
N ASP A 392 16.70 25.17 7.66
CA ASP A 392 16.64 26.57 8.08
C ASP A 392 18.04 27.17 8.31
N GLN A 393 19.01 26.32 8.69
CA GLN A 393 20.43 26.74 8.80
C GLN A 393 21.14 26.73 7.44
N PHE A 394 20.80 25.76 6.57
CA PHE A 394 21.58 25.42 5.36
C PHE A 394 20.76 25.41 4.06
N GLY A 395 19.50 25.84 4.06
CA GLY A 395 18.62 25.81 2.89
C GLY A 395 18.97 26.85 1.81
N PRO A 396 18.57 26.61 0.55
CA PRO A 396 19.03 27.39 -0.62
C PRO A 396 18.68 28.88 -0.58
N ASN A 397 17.70 29.30 0.23
CA ASN A 397 17.33 30.71 0.39
C ASN A 397 18.10 31.45 1.47
N LYS A 398 18.99 30.77 2.23
CA LYS A 398 19.85 31.34 3.27
C LYS A 398 21.32 31.45 2.83
N TRP A 399 21.64 30.92 1.66
CA TRP A 399 22.97 30.92 1.07
C TRP A 399 23.07 31.97 -0.04
N GLY A 400 22.84 33.22 0.31
CA GLY A 400 23.23 34.32 -0.56
C GLY A 400 24.76 34.48 -0.59
N PRO A 401 25.28 35.39 -1.43
CA PRO A 401 26.72 35.69 -1.48
C PRO A 401 27.33 36.03 -0.11
N GLU A 402 26.49 36.40 0.86
CA GLU A 402 26.87 36.78 2.24
C GLU A 402 27.03 35.59 3.21
N SER A 403 26.64 34.36 2.80
CA SER A 403 26.69 33.15 3.62
C SER A 403 27.69 32.10 3.12
N SER A 404 28.56 32.49 2.20
CA SER A 404 29.67 31.70 1.70
C SER A 404 30.65 31.33 2.83
N MET A 405 31.14 30.08 2.84
CA MET A 405 32.24 29.64 3.73
C MET A 405 33.60 30.23 3.34
N GLY A 406 33.60 31.29 2.50
CA GLY A 406 34.74 31.95 1.93
C GLY A 406 35.00 31.58 0.48
N LYS A 407 36.12 32.11 -0.09
CA LYS A 407 36.51 31.86 -1.48
C LYS A 407 37.74 30.98 -1.56
N ASN A 408 37.79 30.13 -2.58
CA ASN A 408 39.03 29.39 -2.89
C ASN A 408 40.12 30.33 -3.51
N ALA A 409 41.29 29.79 -3.75
CA ALA A 409 42.41 30.55 -4.34
C ALA A 409 42.12 31.10 -5.75
N LYS A 410 41.01 30.66 -6.40
CA LYS A 410 40.57 31.14 -7.70
C LYS A 410 39.43 32.18 -7.61
N GLY A 411 39.01 32.54 -6.37
CA GLY A 411 37.95 33.50 -6.13
C GLY A 411 36.52 32.91 -6.22
N GLU A 412 36.36 31.58 -6.34
CA GLU A 412 35.06 30.91 -6.41
C GLU A 412 34.53 30.70 -4.98
N GLU A 413 33.23 30.89 -4.79
CA GLU A 413 32.53 30.70 -3.51
C GLU A 413 32.60 29.23 -3.06
N LEU A 414 33.02 29.00 -1.81
CA LEU A 414 33.11 27.65 -1.23
C LEU A 414 31.75 27.17 -0.75
N THR A 415 31.38 25.95 -1.11
CA THR A 415 30.28 25.25 -0.51
C THR A 415 30.58 24.82 0.93
N VAL A 416 29.57 24.48 1.74
CA VAL A 416 29.78 23.94 3.10
C VAL A 416 30.69 22.72 3.07
N ARG A 417 30.53 21.87 2.08
CA ARG A 417 31.38 20.68 1.89
C ARG A 417 32.84 21.07 1.70
N ASP A 418 33.08 22.09 0.88
CA ASP A 418 34.45 22.61 0.61
C ASP A 418 35.02 23.29 1.84
N GLY A 419 34.21 24.05 2.58
CA GLY A 419 34.62 24.69 3.83
C GLY A 419 34.96 23.66 4.93
N LEU A 420 34.13 22.65 5.12
CA LEU A 420 34.39 21.53 6.04
C LEU A 420 35.64 20.73 5.64
N ALA A 421 35.85 20.49 4.34
CA ALA A 421 37.03 19.82 3.83
C ALA A 421 38.34 20.67 4.04
N ALA A 422 38.21 22.00 3.97
CA ALA A 422 39.29 22.92 4.27
C ALA A 422 39.66 22.91 5.77
N MET A 423 38.64 22.98 6.64
CA MET A 423 38.80 22.87 8.10
C MET A 423 39.45 21.54 8.50
N LYS A 424 38.99 20.43 7.93
CA LYS A 424 39.59 19.10 8.17
C LYS A 424 41.07 19.09 7.84
N ARG A 425 41.50 19.62 6.68
CA ARG A 425 42.89 19.71 6.26
C ARG A 425 43.74 20.57 7.21
N THR A 426 43.18 21.67 7.74
CA THR A 426 43.86 22.55 8.69
C THR A 426 44.06 21.84 10.03
N VAL A 427 43.10 21.06 10.50
CA VAL A 427 43.19 20.31 11.76
C VAL A 427 44.16 19.13 11.62
N GLU A 428 44.11 18.41 10.50
CA GLU A 428 45.01 17.27 10.24
C GLU A 428 46.45 17.70 9.87
N GLY A 429 46.62 18.89 9.26
CA GLY A 429 47.94 19.44 8.91
C GLY A 429 48.62 20.22 10.01
N GLY A 430 47.95 20.55 11.12
CA GLY A 430 48.49 21.25 12.30
C GLY A 430 49.22 20.36 13.33
N GLY A 431 49.33 19.06 13.04
CA GLY A 431 49.97 18.09 13.94
C GLY A 431 51.47 17.82 13.71
N SER A 432 52.18 18.65 12.93
CA SER A 432 53.63 18.53 12.76
C SER A 432 54.31 19.90 12.86
N LYS A 433 54.59 20.28 14.09
CA LYS A 433 55.75 21.09 14.49
C LYS A 433 56.16 20.70 15.89
#